data_2cc9f1a93fda222361fb0c7f07fdb6f1
#
_entry.id   2cc9f1a93fda222361fb0c7f07fdb6f1
#
_cell.length_a   1.000
_cell.length_b   1.000
_cell.length_c   1.000
_cell.angle_alpha   90.00
_cell.angle_beta   90.00
_cell.angle_gamma   90.00
#
_symmetry.space_group_name_H-M   'P 1'
#
loop_
_entity.id
_entity.type
_entity.pdbx_description
1 polymer ?
#
loop_
_entity_poly.entity_id
_entity_poly.type
_entity_poly.pdbx_seq_one_letter_code
_entity_poly.pdbx_strand_id
1 'polypeptide(L)'
;MIISERIFQLMEQRKMTQKEFSERTGISPSTISDWKRKRTNPASDKIMLICDVLDVTPYELLSGIEKKKYTQMDYVIVDKASEDYVFLEDMRSLDSKRKERLAGYLQALKDMEK
;
A
#
# COMPACT_ATOMS: atom_id res chain seq x y z
N MET A 1 -13.75 -1.97 -7.80
CA MET A 1 -13.94 -1.76 -6.34
C MET A 1 -13.78 -0.29 -6.03
N ILE A 2 -14.72 0.29 -5.29
CA ILE A 2 -14.65 1.69 -4.86
C ILE A 2 -13.93 1.78 -3.50
N ILE A 3 -13.55 2.98 -3.11
CA ILE A 3 -12.78 3.23 -1.87
C ILE A 3 -13.52 2.69 -0.64
N SER A 4 -14.82 2.93 -0.53
CA SER A 4 -15.59 2.47 0.63
C SER A 4 -15.64 0.95 0.73
N GLU A 5 -15.71 0.24 -0.38
CA GLU A 5 -15.64 -1.23 -0.36
C GLU A 5 -14.31 -1.71 0.18
N ARG A 6 -13.22 -1.04 -0.21
CA ARG A 6 -11.88 -1.36 0.30
C ARG A 6 -11.80 -1.12 1.81
N ILE A 7 -12.40 -0.02 2.28
CA ILE A 7 -12.45 0.30 3.71
C ILE A 7 -13.14 -0.83 4.48
N PHE A 8 -14.29 -1.29 4.01
CA PHE A 8 -15.02 -2.38 4.66
C PHE A 8 -14.24 -3.68 4.65
N GLN A 9 -13.51 -3.99 3.58
CA GLN A 9 -12.64 -5.16 3.55
C GLN A 9 -11.53 -5.06 4.61
N LEU A 10 -10.90 -3.90 4.73
CA LEU A 10 -9.85 -3.69 5.73
C LEU A 10 -10.39 -3.79 7.15
N MET A 11 -11.59 -3.25 7.40
CA MET A 11 -12.26 -3.38 8.70
C MET A 11 -12.48 -4.85 9.05
N GLU A 12 -12.98 -5.63 8.09
CA GLU A 12 -13.22 -7.05 8.28
C GLU A 12 -11.92 -7.80 8.59
N GLN A 13 -10.86 -7.53 7.85
CA GLN A 13 -9.55 -8.13 8.10
C GLN A 13 -9.03 -7.84 9.51
N ARG A 14 -9.32 -6.67 10.05
CA ARG A 14 -8.90 -6.22 11.37
C ARG A 14 -9.93 -6.51 12.46
N LYS A 15 -11.03 -7.16 12.11
CA LYS A 15 -12.13 -7.46 13.04
C LYS A 15 -12.66 -6.21 13.73
N MET A 16 -12.71 -5.11 13.00
CA MET A 16 -13.21 -3.83 13.49
C MET A 16 -14.67 -3.66 13.11
N THR A 17 -15.51 -3.34 14.09
CA THR A 17 -16.93 -3.08 13.83
C THR A 17 -17.13 -1.66 13.28
N GLN A 18 -18.29 -1.42 12.66
CA GLN A 18 -18.63 -0.06 12.20
C GLN A 18 -18.73 0.92 13.37
N LYS A 19 -19.22 0.45 14.52
CA LYS A 19 -19.28 1.26 15.72
C LYS A 19 -17.89 1.70 16.17
N GLU A 20 -16.97 0.76 16.26
CA GLU A 20 -15.58 1.05 16.64
C GLU A 20 -14.92 1.99 15.64
N PHE A 21 -15.10 1.74 14.36
CA PHE A 21 -14.59 2.60 13.29
C PHE A 21 -15.14 4.02 13.40
N SER A 22 -16.45 4.15 13.64
CA SER A 22 -17.10 5.44 13.86
C SER A 22 -16.51 6.18 15.04
N GLU A 23 -16.33 5.49 16.16
CA GLU A 23 -15.77 6.10 17.38
C GLU A 23 -14.33 6.57 17.17
N ARG A 24 -13.53 5.79 16.47
CA ARG A 24 -12.11 6.10 16.27
C ARG A 24 -11.87 7.17 15.20
N THR A 25 -12.73 7.25 14.19
CA THR A 25 -12.60 8.25 13.12
C THR A 25 -13.38 9.52 13.39
N GLY A 26 -14.38 9.47 14.25
CA GLY A 26 -15.32 10.59 14.44
C GLY A 26 -16.34 10.71 13.30
N ILE A 27 -16.37 9.79 12.36
CA ILE A 27 -17.34 9.79 11.27
C ILE A 27 -18.63 9.14 11.77
N SER A 28 -19.79 9.78 11.50
CA SER A 28 -21.06 9.29 12.02
C SER A 28 -21.41 7.90 11.44
N PRO A 29 -22.10 7.05 12.22
CA PRO A 29 -22.53 5.74 11.74
C PRO A 29 -23.43 5.83 10.51
N SER A 30 -24.27 6.87 10.42
CA SER A 30 -25.15 7.07 9.27
C SER A 30 -24.35 7.34 7.99
N THR A 31 -23.26 8.10 8.08
CA THR A 31 -22.39 8.36 6.94
C THR A 31 -21.73 7.07 6.46
N ILE A 32 -21.22 6.24 7.39
CA ILE A 32 -20.61 4.96 7.06
C ILE A 32 -21.63 4.01 6.40
N SER A 33 -22.84 3.95 6.93
CA SER A 33 -23.91 3.16 6.35
C SER A 33 -24.29 3.64 4.95
N ASP A 34 -24.26 4.96 4.73
CA ASP A 34 -24.53 5.54 3.42
C ASP A 34 -23.50 5.11 2.37
N TRP A 35 -22.23 5.00 2.74
CA TRP A 35 -21.21 4.51 1.81
C TRP A 35 -21.57 3.14 1.27
N LYS A 36 -22.05 2.26 2.14
CA LYS A 36 -22.43 0.90 1.76
C LYS A 36 -23.71 0.88 0.94
N ARG A 37 -24.74 1.61 1.39
CA ARG A 37 -26.08 1.61 0.77
C ARG A 37 -26.08 2.32 -0.58
N LYS A 38 -25.43 3.48 -0.65
CA LYS A 38 -25.40 4.33 -1.84
C LYS A 38 -24.18 4.09 -2.72
N ARG A 39 -23.25 3.25 -2.28
CA ARG A 39 -21.97 2.97 -2.95
C ARG A 39 -21.19 4.25 -3.24
N THR A 40 -21.15 5.13 -2.25
CA THR A 40 -20.38 6.38 -2.31
C THR A 40 -19.07 6.22 -1.57
N ASN A 41 -18.16 7.17 -1.78
CA ASN A 41 -16.85 7.19 -1.17
C ASN A 41 -16.77 8.25 -0.08
N PRO A 42 -15.86 8.10 0.89
CA PRO A 42 -15.61 9.16 1.86
C PRO A 42 -15.06 10.41 1.18
N ALA A 43 -15.25 11.56 1.81
CA ALA A 43 -14.66 12.80 1.35
C ALA A 43 -13.13 12.71 1.41
N SER A 44 -12.45 13.39 0.51
CA SER A 44 -10.99 13.32 0.39
C SER A 44 -10.26 13.77 1.65
N ASP A 45 -10.84 14.70 2.41
CA ASP A 45 -10.26 15.20 3.65
C ASP A 45 -10.29 14.16 4.79
N LYS A 46 -11.06 13.07 4.63
CA LYS A 46 -11.13 11.98 5.61
C LYS A 46 -10.17 10.83 5.33
N ILE A 47 -9.57 10.78 4.15
CA ILE A 47 -8.74 9.65 3.72
C ILE A 47 -7.55 9.41 4.67
N MET A 48 -6.83 10.47 5.05
CA MET A 48 -5.67 10.32 5.94
C MET A 48 -6.09 9.81 7.33
N LEU A 49 -7.19 10.31 7.86
CA LEU A 49 -7.73 9.88 9.14
C LEU A 49 -8.13 8.40 9.10
N ILE A 50 -8.80 7.99 8.03
CA ILE A 50 -9.19 6.60 7.84
C ILE A 50 -7.95 5.69 7.76
N CYS A 51 -6.92 6.12 7.04
CA CYS A 51 -5.68 5.38 6.94
C CYS A 51 -5.01 5.21 8.31
N ASP A 52 -5.00 6.25 9.12
CA ASP A 52 -4.43 6.20 10.47
C ASP A 52 -5.17 5.19 11.34
N VAL A 53 -6.50 5.20 11.30
CA VAL A 53 -7.33 4.29 12.11
C VAL A 53 -7.18 2.84 11.66
N LEU A 54 -7.10 2.59 10.36
CA LEU A 54 -6.94 1.25 9.81
C LEU A 54 -5.48 0.78 9.76
N ASP A 55 -4.54 1.64 10.12
CA ASP A 55 -3.11 1.36 10.09
C ASP A 55 -2.64 0.91 8.70
N VAL A 56 -3.02 1.70 7.70
CA VAL A 56 -2.59 1.50 6.32
C VAL A 56 -2.12 2.82 5.75
N THR A 57 -1.33 2.75 4.69
CA THR A 57 -0.95 3.94 3.94
C THR A 57 -2.05 4.30 2.93
N PRO A 58 -2.13 5.57 2.49
CA PRO A 58 -3.04 5.92 1.39
C PRO A 58 -2.83 5.05 0.15
N TYR A 59 -1.59 4.68 -0.13
CA TYR A 59 -1.27 3.79 -1.23
C TYR A 59 -1.93 2.42 -1.06
N GLU A 60 -1.80 1.82 0.12
CA GLU A 60 -2.41 0.52 0.41
C GLU A 60 -3.94 0.57 0.31
N LEU A 61 -4.53 1.66 0.80
CA LEU A 61 -5.98 1.85 0.73
C LEU A 61 -6.45 1.96 -0.72
N LEU A 62 -5.76 2.74 -1.52
CA LEU A 62 -6.20 3.07 -2.88
C LEU A 62 -5.76 2.05 -3.93
N SER A 63 -4.69 1.29 -3.68
CA SER A 63 -4.13 0.36 -4.67
C SER A 63 -5.03 -0.81 -5.01
N GLY A 64 -5.98 -1.15 -4.15
CA GLY A 64 -6.93 -2.23 -4.40
C GLY A 64 -8.16 -1.82 -5.20
N ILE A 65 -8.31 -0.53 -5.54
CA ILE A 65 -9.55 -0.01 -6.12
C ILE A 65 -9.71 -0.41 -7.58
N GLU A 66 -8.63 -0.37 -8.36
CA GLU A 66 -8.63 -0.69 -9.77
C GLU A 66 -7.70 -1.86 -10.07
N LYS A 67 -8.06 -3.06 -9.58
CA LYS A 67 -7.25 -4.25 -9.78
C LYS A 67 -6.89 -4.51 -11.23
N LYS A 68 -7.80 -4.27 -12.14
CA LYS A 68 -7.58 -4.52 -13.58
C LYS A 68 -6.49 -3.63 -14.18
N LYS A 69 -6.30 -2.44 -13.63
CA LYS A 69 -5.35 -1.45 -14.15
C LYS A 69 -3.96 -1.64 -13.56
N TYR A 70 -3.88 -2.13 -12.31
CA TYR A 70 -2.63 -2.21 -11.56
C TYR A 70 -2.09 -3.63 -11.36
N THR A 71 -2.90 -4.67 -11.64
CA THR A 71 -2.45 -6.06 -11.46
C THR A 71 -1.33 -6.48 -12.40
N GLN A 72 -1.06 -5.72 -13.45
CA GLN A 72 0.01 -6.01 -14.39
C GLN A 72 1.32 -5.30 -14.04
N MET A 73 1.33 -4.50 -12.97
CA MET A 73 2.50 -3.73 -12.55
C MET A 73 2.97 -4.18 -11.18
N ASP A 74 4.03 -4.98 -11.19
CA ASP A 74 4.74 -5.31 -9.94
C ASP A 74 5.81 -4.26 -9.71
N TYR A 75 5.73 -3.55 -8.61
CA TYR A 75 6.73 -2.56 -8.27
C TYR A 75 6.91 -2.49 -6.77
N VAL A 76 8.06 -2.01 -6.39
CA VAL A 76 8.44 -1.82 -4.99
C VAL A 76 8.70 -0.35 -4.77
N ILE A 77 8.15 0.20 -3.68
CA ILE A 77 8.40 1.60 -3.31
C ILE A 77 9.65 1.64 -2.44
N VAL A 78 10.62 2.44 -2.85
CA VAL A 78 11.87 2.61 -2.12
C VAL A 78 12.00 4.07 -1.69
N ASP A 79 12.21 4.30 -0.40
CA ASP A 79 12.43 5.64 0.14
C ASP A 79 13.79 6.16 -0.35
N LYS A 80 13.79 7.36 -0.91
CA LYS A 80 15.03 8.01 -1.39
C LYS A 80 16.05 8.27 -0.28
N ALA A 81 15.61 8.29 0.98
CA ALA A 81 16.50 8.47 2.12
C ALA A 81 17.12 7.15 2.60
N SER A 82 16.72 6.00 2.04
CA SER A 82 17.19 4.69 2.46
C SER A 82 18.52 4.31 1.82
N GLU A 83 19.26 3.42 2.48
CA GLU A 83 20.48 2.83 1.92
C GLU A 83 20.17 2.02 0.65
N ASP A 84 19.02 1.36 0.63
CA ASP A 84 18.59 0.57 -0.52
C ASP A 84 18.47 1.43 -1.78
N TYR A 85 18.02 2.68 -1.63
CA TYR A 85 17.91 3.59 -2.75
C TYR A 85 19.30 3.95 -3.30
N VAL A 86 20.29 4.14 -2.44
CA VAL A 86 21.68 4.42 -2.86
C VAL A 86 22.22 3.24 -3.68
N PHE A 87 22.03 2.02 -3.21
CA PHE A 87 22.42 0.82 -3.97
C PHE A 87 21.72 0.71 -5.30
N LEU A 88 20.42 1.04 -5.34
CA LEU A 88 19.64 1.00 -6.56
C LEU A 88 20.17 1.99 -7.60
N GLU A 89 20.48 3.22 -7.17
CA GLU A 89 21.04 4.25 -8.06
C GLU A 89 22.41 3.85 -8.57
N ASP A 90 23.27 3.33 -7.70
CA ASP A 90 24.61 2.85 -8.10
C ASP A 90 24.49 1.72 -9.12
N MET A 91 23.58 0.79 -8.90
CA MET A 91 23.33 -0.30 -9.84
C MET A 91 22.87 0.22 -11.20
N ARG A 92 21.96 1.20 -11.22
CA ARG A 92 21.42 1.78 -12.44
C ARG A 92 22.47 2.51 -13.27
N SER A 93 23.54 2.99 -12.65
CA SER A 93 24.63 3.67 -13.35
C SER A 93 25.57 2.71 -14.09
N LEU A 94 25.47 1.40 -13.82
CA LEU A 94 26.32 0.39 -14.43
C LEU A 94 25.83 0.00 -15.82
N ASP A 95 26.78 -0.38 -16.68
CA ASP A 95 26.45 -0.97 -17.99
C ASP A 95 25.99 -2.43 -17.82
N SER A 96 25.55 -3.05 -18.92
CA SER A 96 25.02 -4.43 -18.88
C SER A 96 26.01 -5.45 -18.37
N LYS A 97 27.29 -5.33 -18.78
CA LYS A 97 28.35 -6.26 -18.33
C LYS A 97 28.60 -6.16 -16.85
N ARG A 98 28.65 -4.95 -16.33
CA ARG A 98 28.89 -4.71 -14.90
C ARG A 98 27.68 -5.15 -14.07
N LYS A 99 26.47 -4.98 -14.57
CA LYS A 99 25.26 -5.48 -13.88
C LYS A 99 25.28 -7.01 -13.80
N GLU A 100 25.75 -7.70 -14.85
CA GLU A 100 25.88 -9.15 -14.82
C GLU A 100 26.90 -9.60 -13.76
N ARG A 101 28.02 -8.90 -13.65
CA ARG A 101 29.03 -9.17 -12.63
C ARG A 101 28.47 -8.95 -11.23
N LEU A 102 27.71 -7.88 -11.04
CA LEU A 102 27.05 -7.60 -9.78
C LEU A 102 26.08 -8.72 -9.41
N ALA A 103 25.26 -9.17 -10.36
CA ALA A 103 24.33 -10.27 -10.13
C ALA A 103 25.05 -11.54 -9.71
N GLY A 104 26.19 -11.86 -10.35
CA GLY A 104 27.01 -13.00 -9.97
C GLY A 104 27.58 -12.88 -8.55
N TYR A 105 28.05 -11.69 -8.18
CA TYR A 105 28.56 -11.42 -6.84
C TYR A 105 27.48 -11.58 -5.78
N LEU A 106 26.28 -11.04 -6.07
CA LEU A 106 25.14 -11.18 -5.15
C LEU A 106 24.76 -12.66 -4.97
N GLN A 107 24.77 -13.45 -6.02
CA GLN A 107 24.49 -14.87 -5.92
C GLN A 107 25.53 -15.58 -5.06
N ALA A 108 26.81 -15.24 -5.22
CA ALA A 108 27.88 -15.79 -4.41
C ALA A 108 27.69 -15.45 -2.92
N LEU A 109 27.28 -14.23 -2.61
CA LEU A 109 27.00 -13.82 -1.22
C LEU A 109 25.82 -14.60 -0.64
N LYS A 110 24.79 -14.84 -1.42
CA LYS A 110 23.65 -15.63 -0.97
C LYS A 110 24.03 -17.08 -0.69
N ASP A 111 24.90 -17.65 -1.51
CA ASP A 111 25.37 -19.01 -1.35
C ASP A 111 26.24 -19.20 -0.12
N MET A 112 26.92 -18.12 0.30
CA MET A 112 27.76 -18.14 1.51
C MET A 112 26.94 -18.20 2.81
N GLU A 113 25.66 -17.87 2.78
CA GLU A 113 24.78 -17.86 3.95
C GLU A 113 24.26 -19.24 4.33
N LYS A 114 24.55 -20.26 3.56
CA LYS A 114 24.05 -21.63 3.82
C LYS A 114 24.89 -22.38 4.83
#